data_fec8be8e2ba53ad8c5566ba6353d14e2
#
_entry.id   fec8be8e2ba53ad8c5566ba6353d14e2
#
_cell.length_a   1.000
_cell.length_b   1.000
_cell.length_c   1.000
_cell.angle_alpha   90.00
_cell.angle_beta   90.00
_cell.angle_gamma   90.00
#
_symmetry.space_group_name_H-M   'P 1'
#
loop_
_entity.id
_entity.type
_entity.pdbx_description
1 polymer ?
#
loop_
_entity_poly.entity_id
_entity_poly.type
_entity_poly.pdbx_seq_one_letter_code
_entity_poly.pdbx_strand_id
1 'polypeptide(L)'
;MMNLQKTYLITGVSGFLGMELLKSLNEKGFTNLVGLARNEGEMIKVKEKYPHVEIIVGDIADPFVCDKACKNVSGIFHLAAMKFVGLAETQTRQCVMSNVIGTMN
;
A
#
# COMPACT_ATOMS: atom_id res chain seq x y z
N MET A 1 9.18 -1.52 -13.56
CA MET A 1 8.38 -0.38 -14.04
C MET A 1 6.90 -0.58 -13.68
N MET A 2 6.23 0.48 -13.30
CA MET A 2 4.82 0.39 -12.91
C MET A 2 3.91 0.20 -14.11
N ASN A 3 2.84 -0.54 -13.89
CA ASN A 3 1.86 -0.89 -14.93
C ASN A 3 0.46 -0.57 -14.41
N LEU A 4 -0.34 0.16 -15.19
CA LEU A 4 -1.69 0.57 -14.81
C LEU A 4 -2.63 -0.60 -14.50
N GLN A 5 -2.37 -1.79 -15.03
CA GLN A 5 -3.20 -2.97 -14.81
C GLN A 5 -2.79 -3.77 -13.57
N LYS A 6 -1.65 -3.44 -12.98
CA LYS A 6 -1.16 -4.10 -11.77
C LYS A 6 -1.70 -3.38 -10.53
N THR A 7 -1.66 -4.06 -9.40
CA THR A 7 -2.14 -3.54 -8.12
C THR A 7 -0.95 -3.10 -7.27
N TYR A 8 -1.06 -1.96 -6.64
CA TYR A 8 -0.01 -1.42 -5.77
C TYR A 8 -0.56 -1.10 -4.40
N LEU A 9 0.25 -1.37 -3.38
CA LEU A 9 -0.08 -1.11 -1.98
C LEU A 9 0.63 0.17 -1.52
N ILE A 10 -0.08 1.00 -0.79
CA ILE A 10 0.48 2.20 -0.16
C ILE A 10 0.31 2.03 1.35
N THR A 11 1.41 1.86 2.08
CA THR A 11 1.37 1.85 3.55
C THR A 11 1.45 3.28 4.06
N GLY A 12 0.75 3.58 5.15
CA GLY A 12 0.68 4.94 5.67
C GLY A 12 -0.11 5.87 4.76
N VAL A 13 -1.09 5.34 4.05
CA VAL A 13 -1.82 6.05 3.00
C VAL A 13 -2.59 7.27 3.52
N SER A 14 -3.01 7.26 4.78
CA SER A 14 -3.78 8.36 5.36
C SER A 14 -2.91 9.55 5.80
N GLY A 15 -1.59 9.41 5.80
CA GLY A 15 -0.70 10.50 6.12
C GLY A 15 -0.59 11.52 5.00
N PHE A 16 0.11 12.62 5.26
CA PHE A 16 0.27 13.69 4.27
C PHE A 16 0.90 13.18 2.97
N LEU A 17 2.03 12.46 3.08
CA LEU A 17 2.71 11.93 1.88
C LEU A 17 1.85 10.86 1.20
N GLY A 18 1.14 10.05 1.99
CA GLY A 18 0.26 9.02 1.45
C GLY A 18 -0.85 9.59 0.59
N MET A 19 -1.49 10.64 1.06
CA MET A 19 -2.56 11.30 0.32
C MET A 19 -2.04 11.98 -0.94
N GLU A 20 -0.85 12.59 -0.87
CA GLU A 20 -0.22 13.21 -2.04
C GLU A 20 0.13 12.17 -3.10
N LEU A 21 0.67 11.04 -2.67
CA LEU A 21 1.00 9.94 -3.57
C LEU A 21 -0.26 9.36 -4.21
N LEU A 22 -1.29 9.14 -3.42
CA LEU A 22 -2.55 8.61 -3.90
C LEU A 22 -3.18 9.52 -4.96
N LYS A 23 -3.15 10.83 -4.72
CA LYS A 23 -3.61 11.82 -5.68
C LYS A 23 -2.83 11.72 -6.99
N SER A 24 -1.51 11.68 -6.90
CA SER A 24 -0.63 11.60 -8.06
C SER A 24 -0.87 10.33 -8.88
N LEU A 25 -0.97 9.19 -8.21
CA LEU A 25 -1.22 7.92 -8.89
C LEU A 25 -2.59 7.89 -9.54
N ASN A 26 -3.60 8.42 -8.85
CA ASN A 26 -4.94 8.48 -9.38
C ASN A 26 -5.00 9.34 -10.65
N GLU A 27 -4.30 10.48 -10.65
CA GLU A 27 -4.24 11.37 -11.81
C GLU A 27 -3.54 10.71 -13.00
N LYS A 28 -2.62 9.80 -12.74
CA LYS A 28 -1.89 9.06 -13.77
C LYS A 28 -2.63 7.81 -14.25
N GLY A 29 -3.82 7.55 -13.73
CA GLY A 29 -4.64 6.42 -14.15
C GLY A 29 -4.42 5.14 -13.37
N PHE A 30 -3.64 5.16 -12.31
CA PHE A 30 -3.45 3.99 -11.43
C PHE A 30 -4.66 3.87 -10.50
N THR A 31 -5.59 2.99 -10.84
CA THR A 31 -6.82 2.81 -10.07
C THR A 31 -6.84 1.53 -9.24
N ASN A 32 -5.94 0.58 -9.52
CA ASN A 32 -5.84 -0.65 -8.75
C ASN A 32 -4.91 -0.44 -7.56
N LEU A 33 -5.43 0.24 -6.54
CA LEU A 33 -4.65 0.66 -5.39
C LEU A 33 -5.24 0.10 -4.11
N VAL A 34 -4.35 -0.31 -3.20
CA VAL A 34 -4.70 -0.77 -1.85
C VAL A 34 -4.04 0.20 -0.87
N GLY A 35 -4.81 0.76 0.02
CA GLY A 35 -4.31 1.66 1.06
C GLY A 35 -4.33 0.98 2.42
N LEU A 36 -3.24 1.07 3.16
CA LEU A 36 -3.12 0.51 4.50
C LEU A 36 -2.69 1.60 5.47
N ALA A 37 -3.41 1.71 6.58
CA ALA A 37 -3.03 2.57 7.70
C ALA A 37 -3.73 2.10 8.96
N ARG A 38 -3.28 2.59 10.11
CA ARG A 38 -3.80 2.15 11.40
C ARG A 38 -5.03 2.91 11.88
N ASN A 39 -5.25 4.12 11.41
CA ASN A 39 -6.34 4.95 11.90
C ASN A 39 -7.60 4.78 11.05
N GLU A 40 -8.62 4.15 11.65
CA GLU A 40 -9.87 3.88 10.96
C GLU A 40 -10.59 5.15 10.50
N GLY A 41 -10.65 6.17 11.37
CA GLY A 41 -11.33 7.42 11.03
C GLY A 41 -10.71 8.12 9.84
N GLU A 42 -9.37 8.12 9.75
CA GLU A 42 -8.67 8.70 8.61
C GLU A 42 -8.89 7.88 7.35
N MET A 43 -8.97 6.56 7.48
CA MET A 43 -9.19 5.67 6.34
C MET A 43 -10.58 5.84 5.75
N ILE A 44 -11.57 6.16 6.57
CA ILE A 44 -12.91 6.48 6.08
C ILE A 44 -12.87 7.69 5.15
N LYS A 45 -12.10 8.71 5.52
CA LYS A 45 -11.92 9.91 4.69
C LYS A 45 -11.23 9.59 3.37
N VAL A 46 -10.24 8.70 3.40
CA VAL A 46 -9.55 8.24 2.19
C VAL A 46 -10.58 7.59 1.25
N LYS A 47 -11.41 6.71 1.78
CA LYS A 47 -12.42 5.98 0.99
C LYS A 47 -13.46 6.92 0.40
N GLU A 48 -13.85 7.94 1.13
CA GLU A 48 -14.80 8.94 0.64
C GLU A 48 -14.24 9.70 -0.56
N LYS A 49 -12.96 10.06 -0.48
CA LYS A 49 -12.30 10.83 -1.54
C LYS A 49 -11.91 9.97 -2.73
N TYR A 50 -11.52 8.73 -2.48
CA TYR A 50 -11.07 7.78 -3.51
C TYR A 50 -11.81 6.44 -3.37
N PRO A 51 -13.09 6.39 -3.78
CA PRO A 51 -13.92 5.19 -3.54
C PRO A 51 -13.40 3.91 -4.18
N HIS A 52 -12.59 4.02 -5.22
CA HIS A 52 -12.03 2.87 -5.93
C HIS A 52 -10.84 2.23 -5.22
N VAL A 53 -10.27 2.89 -4.22
CA VAL A 53 -9.12 2.37 -3.48
C VAL A 53 -9.61 1.34 -2.45
N GLU A 54 -8.99 0.16 -2.45
CA GLU A 54 -9.28 -0.83 -1.41
C GLU A 54 -8.60 -0.39 -0.12
N ILE A 55 -9.35 -0.38 0.97
CA ILE A 55 -8.87 0.11 2.27
C ILE A 55 -8.67 -1.06 3.22
N ILE A 56 -7.50 -1.10 3.85
CA ILE A 56 -7.19 -2.06 4.92
C ILE A 56 -6.77 -1.26 6.15
N VAL A 57 -7.46 -1.47 7.26
CA VAL A 57 -7.11 -0.84 8.54
C VAL A 57 -6.34 -1.85 9.36
N GLY A 58 -5.12 -1.50 9.75
CA GLY A 58 -4.29 -2.39 10.54
C GLY A 58 -2.83 -1.95 10.53
N ASP A 59 -2.01 -2.73 11.23
CA ASP A 59 -0.57 -2.51 11.32
C ASP A 59 0.15 -3.47 10.37
N ILE A 60 1.00 -2.93 9.50
CA ILE A 60 1.76 -3.74 8.54
C ILE A 60 2.69 -4.74 9.25
N ALA A 61 3.07 -4.48 10.50
CA ALA A 61 3.88 -5.42 11.27
C ALA A 61 3.09 -6.64 11.74
N ASP A 62 1.76 -6.60 11.72
CA ASP A 62 0.91 -7.75 12.02
C ASP A 62 0.96 -8.72 10.83
N PRO A 63 1.38 -9.99 11.03
CA PRO A 63 1.50 -10.94 9.93
C PRO A 63 0.20 -11.16 9.14
N PHE A 64 -0.94 -11.17 9.82
CA PHE A 64 -2.23 -11.35 9.13
C PHE A 64 -2.58 -10.15 8.27
N VAL A 65 -2.34 -8.95 8.78
CA VAL A 65 -2.57 -7.72 8.03
C VAL A 65 -1.64 -7.63 6.84
N CYS A 66 -0.35 -7.92 7.06
CA CYS A 66 0.65 -7.89 6.00
C CYS A 66 0.31 -8.89 4.90
N ASP A 67 -0.04 -10.11 5.26
CA ASP A 67 -0.39 -11.14 4.28
C ASP A 67 -1.60 -10.70 3.44
N LYS A 68 -2.62 -10.17 4.09
CA LYS A 68 -3.82 -9.69 3.40
C LYS A 68 -3.50 -8.50 2.48
N ALA A 69 -2.73 -7.55 2.97
CA ALA A 69 -2.42 -6.33 2.22
C ALA A 69 -1.52 -6.61 1.02
N CYS A 70 -0.60 -7.57 1.14
CA CYS A 70 0.36 -7.89 0.09
C CYS A 70 -0.18 -8.89 -0.93
N LYS A 71 -1.39 -9.40 -0.74
CA LYS A 71 -1.96 -10.39 -1.66
C LYS A 71 -2.21 -9.77 -3.03
N ASN A 72 -1.62 -10.39 -4.06
CA ASN A 72 -1.79 -9.97 -5.46
C ASN A 72 -1.29 -8.56 -5.78
N VAL A 73 -0.43 -7.97 -4.93
CA VAL A 73 0.18 -6.69 -5.25
C VAL A 73 1.50 -6.88 -5.98
N SER A 74 1.81 -5.95 -6.87
CA SER A 74 3.03 -5.97 -7.68
C SER A 74 4.11 -5.05 -7.16
N GLY A 75 3.78 -4.14 -6.27
CA GLY A 75 4.73 -3.24 -5.65
C GLY A 75 4.13 -2.56 -4.43
N ILE A 76 5.00 -2.07 -3.57
CA ILE A 76 4.62 -1.45 -2.31
C ILE A 76 5.32 -0.10 -2.18
N PHE A 77 4.52 0.96 -1.99
CA PHE A 77 5.02 2.25 -1.55
C PHE A 77 4.99 2.26 -0.02
N HIS A 78 6.16 2.08 0.58
CA HIS A 78 6.27 2.03 2.04
C HIS A 78 6.69 3.40 2.55
N LEU A 79 5.72 4.21 2.95
CA LEU A 79 5.97 5.63 3.21
C LEU A 79 6.73 5.90 4.49
N ALA A 80 6.66 5.01 5.47
CA ALA A 80 7.46 5.16 6.68
C ALA A 80 8.95 5.20 6.35
N ALA A 81 9.39 4.45 5.33
CA ALA A 81 10.77 4.45 4.85
C ALA A 81 10.93 5.23 3.55
N MET A 82 9.85 5.79 3.03
CA MET A 82 9.83 6.54 1.76
C MET A 82 10.42 5.73 0.61
N LYS A 83 10.07 4.44 0.56
CA LYS A 83 10.58 3.49 -0.42
C LYS A 83 9.48 2.91 -1.28
N PHE A 84 9.83 2.60 -2.52
CA PHE A 84 9.03 1.72 -3.37
C PHE A 84 9.74 0.38 -3.48
N VAL A 85 8.99 -0.71 -3.24
CA VAL A 85 9.49 -2.06 -3.40
C VAL A 85 8.70 -2.73 -4.51
N GLY A 86 9.37 -2.98 -5.63
CA GLY A 86 8.79 -3.76 -6.71
C GLY A 86 8.92 -5.25 -6.40
N LEU A 87 7.91 -6.03 -6.73
CA LEU A 87 7.87 -7.45 -6.42
C LEU A 87 7.94 -8.26 -7.71
N ALA A 88 8.92 -9.17 -7.78
CA ALA A 88 8.97 -10.12 -8.87
C ALA A 88 7.88 -11.18 -8.67
N GLU A 89 7.39 -11.74 -9.77
CA GLU A 89 6.36 -12.77 -9.71
C GLU A 89 6.78 -13.99 -8.87
N THR A 90 8.07 -14.26 -8.85
CA THR A 90 8.62 -15.39 -8.08
C THR A 90 8.83 -15.10 -6.61
N GLN A 91 8.69 -13.85 -6.19
CA GLN A 91 8.85 -13.51 -4.77
C GLN A 91 7.67 -14.02 -3.97
N THR A 92 7.96 -14.59 -2.81
CA THR A 92 6.93 -15.07 -1.90
C THR A 92 6.49 -13.94 -0.98
N ARG A 93 5.26 -14.04 -0.45
CA ARG A 93 4.77 -13.08 0.55
C ARG A 93 5.70 -12.98 1.75
N GLN A 94 6.29 -14.09 2.16
CA GLN A 94 7.21 -14.11 3.28
C GLN A 94 8.41 -13.20 3.04
N CYS A 95 8.96 -13.23 1.83
CA CYS A 95 10.06 -12.37 1.44
C CYS A 95 9.64 -10.90 1.47
N VAL A 96 8.44 -10.59 0.97
CA VAL A 96 7.87 -9.25 1.01
C VAL A 96 7.71 -8.78 2.44
N MET A 97 7.14 -9.61 3.32
CA MET A 97 6.97 -9.29 4.73
C MET A 97 8.31 -8.95 5.38
N SER A 98 9.32 -9.77 5.16
CA SER A 98 10.64 -9.57 5.75
C SER A 98 11.22 -8.22 5.33
N ASN A 99 11.10 -7.86 4.06
CA ASN A 99 11.62 -6.60 3.55
C ASN A 99 10.87 -5.40 4.10
N VAL A 100 9.54 -5.46 4.14
CA VAL A 100 8.72 -4.35 4.64
C VAL A 100 8.92 -4.17 6.15
N ILE A 101 8.84 -5.24 6.92
CA ILE A 101 9.01 -5.17 8.38
C ILE A 101 10.43 -4.76 8.73
N GLY A 102 11.42 -5.31 8.04
CA GLY A 102 12.81 -4.93 8.23
C GLY A 102 13.04 -3.44 7.97
N THR A 103 12.36 -2.87 6.99
CA THR A 103 12.44 -1.44 6.70
C THR A 103 11.79 -0.59 7.77
N MET A 104 10.69 -1.08 8.38
CA MET A 104 10.00 -0.36 9.44
C MET A 104 10.77 -0.37 10.76
N ASN A 105 11.54 -1.37 11.01
CA ASN A 105 12.34 -1.51 12.22
C ASN A 105 13.69 -0.81 12.11
#